data_2d5879d8aebe4bab3aaf966aee8d06fb
#
_entry.id   2d5879d8aebe4bab3aaf966aee8d06fb
#
_cell.length_a   1.000
_cell.length_b   1.000
_cell.length_c   1.000
_cell.angle_alpha   90.00
_cell.angle_beta   90.00
_cell.angle_gamma   90.00
#
_symmetry.space_group_name_H-M   'P 1'
#
loop_
_entity.id
_entity.type
_entity.pdbx_description
1 polymer ?
#
loop_
_entity_poly.entity_id
_entity_poly.type
_entity_poly.pdbx_seq_one_letter_code
_entity_poly.pdbx_strand_id
1 'polypeptide(L)'
;MATALWLRTIRHQRMEKQHVEPCTRDNPQDALEEACRKLDIGRPIWLDKHEREWEEFGQTRFLPDDFLESVDFQRMEIEFIDPDAKKRKSADYRNAF
;
A
#
# COMPACT_ATOMS: atom_id res chain seq x y z
N MET A 1 7.74 10.20 15.40
CA MET A 1 6.51 9.52 15.02
C MET A 1 6.85 8.30 14.19
N ALA A 2 6.07 7.27 14.35
CA ALA A 2 6.35 6.02 13.64
C ALA A 2 5.86 6.11 12.21
N THR A 3 6.63 5.51 11.31
CA THR A 3 6.19 5.38 9.93
C THR A 3 5.32 4.15 9.80
N ALA A 4 4.52 4.09 8.76
CA ALA A 4 3.57 3.02 8.59
C ALA A 4 3.25 2.79 7.12
N LEU A 5 2.60 1.67 6.88
CA LEU A 5 2.09 1.31 5.56
C LEU A 5 0.57 1.32 5.66
N TRP A 6 -0.06 2.05 4.76
CA TRP A 6 -1.51 2.12 4.68
C TRP A 6 -1.96 1.26 3.52
N LEU A 7 -2.69 0.20 3.84
CA LEU A 7 -3.20 -0.73 2.85
C LEU A 7 -4.70 -0.51 2.71
N ARG A 8 -5.16 -0.51 1.48
CA ARG A 8 -6.60 -0.39 1.23
C ARG A 8 -6.99 -1.19 0.00
N THR A 9 -8.15 -1.77 0.02
CA THR A 9 -8.70 -2.48 -1.13
C THR A 9 -9.81 -1.65 -1.74
N ILE A 10 -9.85 -1.66 -3.08
CA ILE A 10 -10.81 -0.86 -3.83
C ILE A 10 -11.73 -1.81 -4.58
N ARG A 11 -13.03 -1.65 -4.36
CA ARG A 11 -14.04 -2.44 -5.04
C ARG A 11 -15.19 -1.53 -5.42
N HIS A 12 -15.61 -1.62 -6.68
CA HIS A 12 -16.67 -0.75 -7.20
C HIS A 12 -16.32 0.71 -7.00
N GLN A 13 -15.02 1.02 -7.19
CA GLN A 13 -14.50 2.39 -7.06
C GLN A 13 -14.62 2.96 -5.66
N ARG A 14 -14.76 2.08 -4.66
CA ARG A 14 -14.85 2.48 -3.26
C ARG A 14 -13.82 1.73 -2.44
N MET A 15 -13.32 2.38 -1.40
CA MET A 15 -12.45 1.72 -0.44
C MET A 15 -13.30 0.77 0.40
N GLU A 16 -12.95 -0.51 0.37
CA GLU A 16 -13.72 -1.52 1.06
C GLU A 16 -13.10 -1.89 2.39
N LYS A 17 -11.80 -2.14 2.39
CA LYS A 17 -11.07 -2.51 3.58
C LYS A 17 -9.84 -1.64 3.68
N GLN A 18 -9.39 -1.37 4.89
CA GLN A 18 -8.15 -0.63 5.08
C GLN A 18 -7.51 -1.02 6.39
N HIS A 19 -6.21 -0.84 6.45
CA HIS A 19 -5.44 -1.15 7.64
C HIS A 19 -4.14 -0.38 7.59
N VAL A 20 -3.70 0.09 8.74
CA VAL A 20 -2.42 0.79 8.87
C VAL A 20 -1.50 -0.11 9.70
N GLU A 21 -0.34 -0.42 9.16
CA GLU A 21 0.60 -1.32 9.82
C GLU A 21 1.94 -0.62 9.97
N PRO A 22 2.60 -0.71 11.14
CA PRO A 22 3.94 -0.13 11.29
C PRO A 22 4.87 -0.65 10.22
N CYS A 23 5.67 0.24 9.66
CA CYS A 23 6.47 -0.11 8.49
C CYS A 23 7.66 0.80 8.37
N THR A 24 8.79 0.26 7.90
CA THR A 24 9.92 1.07 7.50
C THR A 24 9.93 1.14 5.98
N ARG A 25 10.57 2.18 5.46
CA ARG A 25 10.62 2.35 4.01
C ARG A 25 11.38 1.20 3.35
N ASP A 26 12.34 0.63 4.06
CA ASP A 26 13.20 -0.41 3.50
C ASP A 26 12.55 -1.78 3.47
N ASN A 27 11.51 -1.99 4.25
CA ASN A 27 10.93 -3.31 4.38
C ASN A 27 9.42 -3.26 4.36
N PRO A 28 8.84 -2.94 3.22
CA PRO A 28 7.38 -2.89 3.11
C PRO A 28 6.74 -4.27 3.07
N GLN A 29 7.50 -5.30 2.67
CA GLN A 29 6.88 -6.60 2.45
C GLN A 29 6.43 -7.24 3.74
N ASP A 30 7.19 -7.09 4.82
CA ASP A 30 6.76 -7.64 6.11
C ASP A 30 5.49 -6.97 6.60
N ALA A 31 5.42 -5.65 6.46
CA ALA A 31 4.22 -4.92 6.86
C ALA A 31 3.04 -5.29 5.99
N LEU A 32 3.27 -5.46 4.69
CA LEU A 32 2.23 -5.87 3.77
C LEU A 32 1.67 -7.23 4.15
N GLU A 33 2.56 -8.17 4.45
CA GLU A 33 2.14 -9.50 4.84
C GLU A 33 1.30 -9.47 6.10
N GLU A 34 1.75 -8.70 7.08
CA GLU A 34 1.02 -8.61 8.33
C GLU A 34 -0.35 -7.97 8.15
N ALA A 35 -0.41 -6.92 7.35
CA ALA A 35 -1.67 -6.24 7.08
C ALA A 35 -2.64 -7.17 6.37
N CYS A 36 -2.15 -7.92 5.38
CA CYS A 36 -3.00 -8.87 4.67
C CYS A 36 -3.53 -9.93 5.62
N ARG A 37 -2.67 -10.40 6.53
CA ARG A 37 -3.10 -11.41 7.47
C ARG A 37 -4.20 -10.88 8.39
N LYS A 38 -4.07 -9.64 8.83
CA LYS A 38 -5.08 -9.04 9.71
C LYS A 38 -6.40 -8.79 8.99
N LEU A 39 -6.34 -8.57 7.70
CA LEU A 39 -7.55 -8.35 6.91
C LEU A 39 -8.08 -9.64 6.28
N ASP A 40 -7.40 -10.76 6.55
CA ASP A 40 -7.80 -12.06 6.01
C ASP A 40 -7.79 -12.05 4.49
N ILE A 41 -6.73 -11.53 3.93
CA ILE A 41 -6.54 -11.44 2.49
C ILE A 41 -5.24 -12.15 2.14
N GLY A 42 -5.23 -12.88 1.04
CA GLY A 42 -4.01 -13.51 0.55
C GLY A 42 -2.98 -12.46 0.19
N ARG A 43 -1.71 -12.76 0.44
CA ARG A 43 -0.63 -11.82 0.14
C ARG A 43 -0.38 -11.79 -1.36
N PRO A 44 -0.22 -10.59 -1.94
CA PRO A 44 0.10 -10.50 -3.36
C PRO A 44 1.56 -10.82 -3.64
N ILE A 45 1.87 -11.03 -4.90
CA ILE A 45 3.23 -11.28 -5.34
C ILE A 45 3.92 -9.93 -5.51
N TRP A 46 5.10 -9.79 -4.92
CA TRP A 46 5.88 -8.55 -5.01
C TRP A 46 6.81 -8.66 -6.22
N LEU A 47 6.52 -7.89 -7.25
CA LEU A 47 7.28 -7.90 -8.48
C LEU A 47 8.22 -6.70 -8.55
N ASP A 48 9.11 -6.72 -9.55
CA ASP A 48 10.06 -5.64 -9.72
C ASP A 48 9.38 -4.29 -9.90
N LYS A 49 8.23 -4.27 -10.58
CA LYS A 49 7.52 -3.03 -10.77
C LYS A 49 7.02 -2.46 -9.45
N HIS A 50 6.63 -3.32 -8.54
CA HIS A 50 6.16 -2.87 -7.22
C HIS A 50 7.31 -2.30 -6.41
N GLU A 51 8.47 -2.95 -6.50
CA GLU A 51 9.66 -2.46 -5.80
C GLU A 51 10.06 -1.09 -6.32
N ARG A 52 10.04 -0.92 -7.63
CA ARG A 52 10.41 0.35 -8.22
C ARG A 52 9.43 1.45 -7.85
N GLU A 53 8.13 1.15 -7.90
CA GLU A 53 7.13 2.15 -7.55
C GLU A 53 7.21 2.53 -6.10
N TRP A 54 7.46 1.55 -5.23
CA TRP A 54 7.60 1.84 -3.81
C TRP A 54 8.80 2.73 -3.55
N GLU A 55 9.93 2.42 -4.17
CA GLU A 55 11.14 3.21 -3.97
C GLU A 55 10.99 4.63 -4.51
N GLU A 56 10.31 4.75 -5.62
CA GLU A 56 10.21 6.03 -6.30
C GLU A 56 9.10 6.90 -5.74
N PHE A 57 7.97 6.31 -5.45
CA PHE A 57 6.78 7.07 -5.07
C PHE A 57 6.30 6.81 -3.65
N GLY A 58 6.81 5.79 -3.00
CA GLY A 58 6.31 5.42 -1.69
C GLY A 58 4.94 4.81 -1.73
N GLN A 59 4.52 4.30 -2.88
CA GLN A 59 3.23 3.67 -3.04
C GLN A 59 3.26 2.76 -4.25
N THR A 60 2.39 1.76 -4.23
CA THR A 60 2.22 0.88 -5.37
C THR A 60 0.85 0.23 -5.23
N ARG A 61 0.48 -0.56 -6.24
CA ARG A 61 -0.81 -1.23 -6.21
C ARG A 61 -0.67 -2.62 -6.82
N PHE A 62 -1.58 -3.49 -6.40
CA PHE A 62 -1.62 -4.86 -6.86
C PHE A 62 -2.97 -5.12 -7.49
N LEU A 63 -2.95 -5.72 -8.68
CA LEU A 63 -4.15 -6.08 -9.40
C LEU A 63 -4.51 -7.53 -9.08
N PRO A 64 -5.72 -7.98 -9.40
CA PRO A 64 -6.08 -9.37 -9.08
C PRO A 64 -5.12 -10.40 -9.63
N ASP A 65 -4.50 -10.13 -10.77
CA ASP A 65 -3.53 -11.07 -11.36
C ASP A 65 -2.26 -11.19 -10.55
N ASP A 66 -2.02 -10.27 -9.63
CA ASP A 66 -0.82 -10.32 -8.79
C ASP A 66 -1.02 -11.20 -7.56
N PHE A 67 -2.18 -11.81 -7.41
CA PHE A 67 -2.49 -12.67 -6.28
C PHE A 67 -2.57 -14.11 -6.74
N LEU A 68 -2.09 -15.02 -5.88
CA LEU A 68 -2.19 -16.46 -6.17
C LEU A 68 -3.61 -16.97 -6.00
N GLU A 69 -4.36 -16.34 -5.12
CA GLU A 69 -5.73 -16.71 -4.86
C GLU A 69 -6.66 -15.72 -5.51
N SER A 70 -7.89 -16.18 -5.76
CA SER A 70 -8.90 -15.27 -6.27
C SER A 70 -9.23 -14.20 -5.25
N VAL A 71 -9.35 -12.97 -5.70
CA VAL A 71 -9.75 -11.86 -4.84
C VAL A 71 -10.97 -11.20 -5.46
N ASP A 72 -11.77 -10.56 -4.60
CA ASP A 72 -13.00 -9.96 -5.06
C ASP A 72 -12.96 -8.44 -5.14
N PHE A 73 -11.78 -7.87 -5.01
CA PHE A 73 -11.63 -6.42 -5.16
C PHE A 73 -10.92 -6.14 -6.49
N GLN A 74 -11.01 -4.89 -6.92
CA GLN A 74 -10.43 -4.49 -8.20
C GLN A 74 -8.94 -4.24 -8.09
N ARG A 75 -8.48 -3.76 -6.94
CA ARG A 75 -7.06 -3.55 -6.70
C ARG A 75 -6.81 -3.36 -5.22
N MET A 76 -5.58 -3.59 -4.83
CA MET A 76 -5.10 -3.28 -3.49
C MET A 76 -4.04 -2.21 -3.62
N GLU A 77 -4.17 -1.13 -2.85
CA GLU A 77 -3.19 -0.05 -2.87
C GLU A 77 -2.48 0.01 -1.54
N ILE A 78 -1.19 0.25 -1.58
CA ILE A 78 -0.41 0.48 -0.37
C ILE A 78 0.35 1.78 -0.51
N GLU A 79 0.53 2.47 0.60
CA GLU A 79 1.17 3.76 0.61
C GLU A 79 1.98 3.92 1.89
N PHE A 80 3.18 4.46 1.74
CA PHE A 80 4.03 4.72 2.89
C PHE A 80 3.60 6.02 3.57
N ILE A 81 3.38 5.94 4.86
CA ILE A 81 2.94 7.08 5.65
C ILE A 81 4.10 7.53 6.53
N ASP A 82 4.53 8.75 6.33
CA ASP A 82 5.59 9.35 7.14
C ASP A 82 5.08 10.68 7.65
N PRO A 83 4.66 10.75 8.91
CA PRO A 83 4.09 11.99 9.44
C PRO A 83 5.04 13.18 9.37
N ASP A 84 6.34 12.91 9.45
CA ASP A 84 7.30 14.00 9.41
C ASP A 84 7.50 14.55 8.02
N ALA A 85 7.35 13.72 7.00
CA ALA A 85 7.58 14.14 5.63
C ALA A 85 6.55 15.15 5.17
N LYS A 86 5.32 15.04 5.65
CA LYS A 86 4.28 15.93 5.16
C LYS A 86 4.46 17.36 5.59
N LYS A 87 5.37 17.63 6.50
CA LYS A 87 5.63 18.99 6.90
C LYS A 87 6.33 19.80 5.84
N ARG A 88 6.89 19.15 4.84
CA ARG A 88 7.75 19.83 3.90
C ARG A 88 7.01 20.47 2.77
N LYS A 89 6.20 19.76 2.06
CA LYS A 89 5.50 20.35 0.94
C LYS A 89 4.45 19.44 0.40
N SER A 90 3.83 18.78 1.29
CA SER A 90 2.82 17.82 0.88
C SER A 90 1.73 18.47 0.09
N ALA A 91 1.42 19.71 0.38
CA ALA A 91 0.33 20.37 -0.33
C ALA A 91 0.58 20.44 -1.80
N ASP A 92 1.83 20.67 -2.17
CA ASP A 92 2.15 20.86 -3.57
C ASP A 92 1.85 19.67 -4.41
N TYR A 93 2.30 18.52 -3.97
CA TYR A 93 2.15 17.39 -4.83
C TYR A 93 0.77 16.79 -4.68
N ARG A 94 0.10 17.08 -3.60
CA ARG A 94 -1.26 16.61 -3.46
C ARG A 94 -2.16 17.27 -4.50
N ASN A 95 -1.84 18.49 -4.85
CA ASN A 95 -2.62 19.18 -5.85
C ASN A 95 -2.41 18.64 -7.24
N ALA A 96 -1.42 17.81 -7.41
CA ALA A 96 -1.15 17.24 -8.72
C ALA A 96 -2.12 16.11 -9.07
N PHE A 97 -2.87 15.65 -8.12
CA PHE A 97 -3.79 14.54 -8.38
C PHE A 97 -5.16 15.00 -8.82
#